data_4d9dcf99fd26e6747ffaf7e266bc3197
#
_entry.id   4d9dcf99fd26e6747ffaf7e266bc3197
#
_cell.length_a   1.000
_cell.length_b   1.000
_cell.length_c   1.000
_cell.angle_alpha   90.00
_cell.angle_beta   90.00
_cell.angle_gamma   90.00
#
_symmetry.space_group_name_H-M   'P 1'
#
loop_
_entity.id
_entity.type
_entity.pdbx_description
1 polymer ?
#
loop_
_entity_poly.entity_id
_entity_poly.type
_entity_poly.pdbx_seq_one_letter_code
_entity_poly.pdbx_strand_id
1 'polypeptide(L)'
;MLDAGHGGQDPGAVYKGRQEKDDNLKLALAVGKILEDNGINVSYTRTTDVYQTPFEKAQLANQAGVDYFISFHRNSSSKDNQYNGVEVLVYDKSGIKYQMAENIVGALGELGFREIGVKERPGLVVLRRTKMPALLIETGFINSDEDNKLFDEKFDQIARSIAEAILGTLDQETVEEPLYYRVQTGSFRKRENADRMLYQLLEKGYPAFLLHENGLYKVQTGAYQQIGNAVNMEQRLRDDGYSTVIVTR
;
A
#
# COMPACT_ATOMS: atom_id res chain seq x y z
N MET A 1 5.09 8.09 0.73
CA MET A 1 5.79 9.15 -0.08
C MET A 1 5.05 9.35 -1.39
N LEU A 2 4.79 10.59 -1.74
CA LEU A 2 4.23 10.97 -3.03
C LEU A 2 5.36 11.44 -3.97
N ASP A 3 5.36 10.92 -5.18
CA ASP A 3 6.34 11.25 -6.21
C ASP A 3 5.66 12.01 -7.36
N ALA A 4 6.08 13.24 -7.59
CA ALA A 4 5.71 13.95 -8.80
C ALA A 4 6.68 13.56 -9.92
N GLY A 5 6.19 12.83 -10.93
CA GLY A 5 6.99 12.40 -12.07
C GLY A 5 7.69 13.55 -12.79
N HIS A 6 8.86 13.28 -13.37
CA HIS A 6 9.69 14.26 -14.07
C HIS A 6 10.15 15.43 -13.18
N GLY A 7 10.51 16.58 -13.77
CA GLY A 7 10.92 17.80 -13.06
C GLY A 7 12.17 18.46 -13.63
N GLY A 8 12.33 19.77 -13.41
CA GLY A 8 13.47 20.55 -13.87
C GLY A 8 13.64 20.47 -15.38
N GLN A 9 14.79 19.97 -15.82
CA GLN A 9 15.13 19.81 -17.25
C GLN A 9 14.38 18.67 -17.96
N ASP A 10 13.71 17.78 -17.22
CA ASP A 10 12.87 16.71 -17.76
C ASP A 10 11.40 17.16 -17.72
N PRO A 11 10.82 17.62 -18.82
CA PRO A 11 9.43 18.06 -18.86
C PRO A 11 8.43 16.90 -18.84
N GLY A 12 8.88 15.66 -19.04
CA GLY A 12 8.00 14.55 -19.40
C GLY A 12 7.42 14.75 -20.80
N ALA A 13 6.24 14.20 -21.04
CA ALA A 13 5.52 14.43 -22.28
C ALA A 13 5.05 15.91 -22.39
N VAL A 14 5.07 16.43 -23.62
CA VAL A 14 4.69 17.82 -23.89
C VAL A 14 3.63 17.87 -24.99
N TYR A 15 2.54 18.59 -24.75
CA TYR A 15 1.46 18.76 -25.69
C TYR A 15 0.91 20.17 -25.68
N LYS A 16 0.92 20.87 -26.81
CA LYS A 16 0.43 22.27 -26.97
C LYS A 16 1.00 23.22 -25.88
N GLY A 17 2.27 23.03 -25.50
CA GLY A 17 2.94 23.81 -24.46
C GLY A 17 2.68 23.36 -23.02
N ARG A 18 1.77 22.43 -22.77
CA ARG A 18 1.54 21.78 -21.47
C ARG A 18 2.66 20.77 -21.21
N GLN A 19 3.25 20.80 -20.03
CA GLN A 19 4.32 19.89 -19.63
C GLN A 19 3.81 18.93 -18.55
N GLU A 20 4.09 17.65 -18.70
CA GLU A 20 3.68 16.61 -17.78
C GLU A 20 4.16 16.87 -16.34
N LYS A 21 5.41 17.32 -16.19
CA LYS A 21 6.01 17.62 -14.88
C LYS A 21 5.21 18.60 -14.03
N ASP A 22 4.52 19.56 -14.67
CA ASP A 22 3.74 20.60 -13.99
C ASP A 22 2.42 20.04 -13.47
N ASP A 23 1.74 19.25 -14.31
CA ASP A 23 0.51 18.54 -13.92
C ASP A 23 0.77 17.57 -12.78
N ASN A 24 1.86 16.79 -12.88
CA ASN A 24 2.26 15.81 -11.88
C ASN A 24 2.55 16.46 -10.53
N LEU A 25 3.29 17.58 -10.52
CA LEU A 25 3.59 18.31 -9.29
C LEU A 25 2.32 18.86 -8.65
N LYS A 26 1.48 19.52 -9.46
CA LYS A 26 0.23 20.10 -8.99
C LYS A 26 -0.68 19.05 -8.37
N LEU A 27 -0.82 17.90 -9.02
CA LEU A 27 -1.69 16.82 -8.54
C LEU A 27 -1.12 16.13 -7.29
N ALA A 28 0.18 15.83 -7.26
CA ALA A 28 0.82 15.23 -6.09
C ALA A 28 0.68 16.09 -4.84
N LEU A 29 0.85 17.43 -4.97
CA LEU A 29 0.68 18.35 -3.84
C LEU A 29 -0.79 18.45 -3.39
N ALA A 30 -1.73 18.46 -4.33
CA ALA A 30 -3.16 18.52 -4.00
C ALA A 30 -3.63 17.24 -3.27
N VAL A 31 -3.24 16.06 -3.76
CA VAL A 31 -3.53 14.78 -3.11
C VAL A 31 -2.87 14.71 -1.73
N GLY A 32 -1.60 15.12 -1.65
CA GLY A 32 -0.86 15.10 -0.39
C GLY A 32 -1.49 15.98 0.68
N LYS A 33 -1.95 17.18 0.32
CA LYS A 33 -2.68 18.05 1.25
C LYS A 33 -3.93 17.38 1.83
N ILE A 34 -4.71 16.68 1.00
CA ILE A 34 -5.91 15.98 1.48
C ILE A 34 -5.53 14.82 2.40
N LEU A 35 -4.47 14.06 2.08
CA LEU A 35 -3.99 12.98 2.93
C LEU A 35 -3.48 13.51 4.28
N GLU A 36 -2.72 14.62 4.29
CA GLU A 36 -2.25 15.28 5.52
C GLU A 36 -3.41 15.75 6.41
N ASP A 37 -4.44 16.34 5.81
CA ASP A 37 -5.65 16.79 6.51
C ASP A 37 -6.43 15.61 7.13
N ASN A 38 -6.22 14.39 6.63
CA ASN A 38 -6.77 13.13 7.17
C ASN A 38 -5.77 12.36 8.05
N GLY A 39 -4.70 13.00 8.51
CA GLY A 39 -3.77 12.44 9.52
C GLY A 39 -2.68 11.52 8.96
N ILE A 40 -2.50 11.45 7.64
CA ILE A 40 -1.43 10.68 7.02
C ILE A 40 -0.14 11.49 7.01
N ASN A 41 0.97 10.89 7.44
CA ASN A 41 2.29 11.49 7.31
C ASN A 41 2.76 11.43 5.85
N VAL A 42 2.73 12.57 5.15
CA VAL A 42 3.13 12.67 3.76
C VAL A 42 4.54 13.20 3.63
N SER A 43 5.33 12.59 2.77
CA SER A 43 6.61 13.08 2.29
C SER A 43 6.62 13.09 0.77
N TYR A 44 7.43 13.95 0.16
CA TYR A 44 7.45 14.15 -1.28
C TYR A 44 8.84 13.92 -1.84
N THR A 45 8.95 13.41 -3.07
CA THR A 45 10.23 13.39 -3.78
C THR A 45 10.66 14.79 -4.17
N ARG A 46 9.71 15.64 -4.55
CA ARG A 46 9.89 17.07 -4.81
C ARG A 46 8.63 17.87 -4.51
N THR A 47 8.79 19.11 -4.13
CA THR A 47 7.70 20.10 -3.92
C THR A 47 7.87 21.33 -4.81
N THR A 48 8.94 21.35 -5.63
CA THR A 48 9.26 22.41 -6.59
C THR A 48 9.67 21.79 -7.91
N ASP A 49 9.94 22.63 -8.93
CA ASP A 49 10.38 22.16 -10.25
C ASP A 49 11.88 21.84 -10.26
N VAL A 50 12.26 20.71 -9.68
CA VAL A 50 13.63 20.19 -9.65
C VAL A 50 13.68 18.80 -10.30
N TYR A 51 14.82 18.51 -10.95
CA TYR A 51 15.06 17.21 -11.57
C TYR A 51 15.59 16.20 -10.55
N GLN A 52 15.07 14.99 -10.63
CA GLN A 52 15.56 13.80 -9.93
C GLN A 52 15.40 12.61 -10.85
N THR A 53 16.42 11.76 -10.91
CA THR A 53 16.33 10.51 -11.67
C THR A 53 15.35 9.55 -11.01
N PRO A 54 14.74 8.62 -11.75
CA PRO A 54 13.87 7.59 -11.17
C PRO A 54 14.57 6.74 -10.09
N PHE A 55 15.90 6.58 -10.19
CA PHE A 55 16.69 5.88 -9.19
C PHE A 55 16.82 6.67 -7.88
N GLU A 56 17.10 7.97 -7.97
CA GLU A 56 17.17 8.86 -6.79
C GLU A 56 15.83 8.92 -6.06
N LYS A 57 14.71 9.01 -6.79
CA LYS A 57 13.35 8.98 -6.22
C LYS A 57 13.10 7.68 -5.44
N ALA A 58 13.44 6.52 -6.00
CA ALA A 58 13.33 5.25 -5.31
C ALA A 58 14.25 5.16 -4.09
N GLN A 59 15.48 5.70 -4.17
CA GLN A 59 16.40 5.76 -3.03
C GLN A 59 15.87 6.64 -1.90
N LEU A 60 15.30 7.81 -2.21
CA LEU A 60 14.68 8.69 -1.22
C LEU A 60 13.60 7.96 -0.44
N ALA A 61 12.70 7.25 -1.12
CA ALA A 61 11.65 6.47 -0.48
C ALA A 61 12.23 5.38 0.43
N ASN A 62 13.23 4.65 -0.05
CA ASN A 62 13.88 3.57 0.71
C ASN A 62 14.62 4.09 1.95
N GLN A 63 15.28 5.26 1.86
CA GLN A 63 16.00 5.89 2.97
C GLN A 63 15.05 6.48 4.01
N ALA A 64 13.92 7.05 3.56
CA ALA A 64 12.90 7.59 4.44
C ALA A 64 12.10 6.51 5.17
N GLY A 65 12.16 5.24 4.71
CA GLY A 65 11.45 4.13 5.34
C GLY A 65 9.93 4.29 5.32
N VAL A 66 9.40 4.85 4.25
CA VAL A 66 7.96 5.09 4.09
C VAL A 66 7.20 3.78 3.83
N ASP A 67 5.93 3.74 4.21
CA ASP A 67 5.08 2.54 4.06
C ASP A 67 4.61 2.34 2.62
N TYR A 68 4.39 3.44 1.87
CA TYR A 68 3.90 3.41 0.49
C TYR A 68 4.64 4.44 -0.37
N PHE A 69 4.79 4.10 -1.66
CA PHE A 69 5.30 5.01 -2.69
C PHE A 69 4.26 5.14 -3.82
N ILE A 70 3.78 6.37 -4.05
CA ILE A 70 2.76 6.66 -5.07
C ILE A 70 3.30 7.73 -6.01
N SER A 71 3.47 7.37 -7.28
CA SER A 71 3.99 8.25 -8.33
C SER A 71 2.86 8.77 -9.20
N PHE A 72 2.92 10.05 -9.56
CA PHE A 72 1.94 10.74 -10.39
C PHE A 72 2.52 11.07 -11.74
N HIS A 73 1.82 10.69 -12.79
CA HIS A 73 2.18 10.85 -14.19
C HIS A 73 0.96 11.17 -15.06
N ARG A 74 1.22 11.61 -16.28
CA ARG A 74 0.27 11.74 -17.39
C ARG A 74 0.77 10.91 -18.55
N ASN A 75 -0.04 9.97 -19.01
CA ASN A 75 0.30 9.11 -20.14
C ASN A 75 0.45 9.92 -21.45
N SER A 76 1.10 9.34 -22.43
CA SER A 76 1.14 9.91 -23.79
C SER A 76 1.10 8.81 -24.85
N SER A 77 0.50 9.11 -25.98
CA SER A 77 0.45 8.25 -27.15
C SER A 77 1.31 8.80 -28.29
N SER A 78 1.64 7.94 -29.25
CA SER A 78 2.48 8.33 -30.40
C SER A 78 1.81 9.31 -31.35
N LYS A 79 0.49 9.42 -31.29
CA LYS A 79 -0.32 10.38 -32.06
C LYS A 79 -1.30 11.08 -31.13
N ASP A 80 -1.49 12.37 -31.38
CA ASP A 80 -2.43 13.19 -30.63
C ASP A 80 -3.85 12.65 -30.74
N ASN A 81 -4.58 12.66 -29.62
CA ASN A 81 -5.97 12.16 -29.51
C ASN A 81 -6.16 10.69 -29.93
N GLN A 82 -5.10 9.88 -29.93
CA GLN A 82 -5.18 8.47 -30.30
C GLN A 82 -5.78 7.62 -29.20
N TYR A 83 -5.39 7.90 -27.96
CA TYR A 83 -5.85 7.19 -26.77
C TYR A 83 -6.25 8.20 -25.70
N ASN A 84 -7.14 7.76 -24.82
CA ASN A 84 -7.61 8.47 -23.64
C ASN A 84 -7.80 7.49 -22.47
N GLY A 85 -7.93 8.02 -21.27
CA GLY A 85 -8.28 7.27 -20.07
C GLY A 85 -7.14 7.13 -19.08
N VAL A 86 -7.46 6.50 -17.95
CA VAL A 86 -6.57 6.34 -16.81
C VAL A 86 -6.10 4.91 -16.66
N GLU A 87 -4.86 4.74 -16.24
CA GLU A 87 -4.31 3.44 -15.85
C GLU A 87 -3.42 3.60 -14.61
N VAL A 88 -3.27 2.52 -13.86
CA VAL A 88 -2.31 2.46 -12.76
C VAL A 88 -1.33 1.33 -13.01
N LEU A 89 -0.05 1.65 -12.85
CA LEU A 89 1.05 0.73 -13.09
C LEU A 89 1.58 0.20 -11.76
N VAL A 90 1.76 -1.11 -11.69
CA VAL A 90 2.31 -1.80 -10.52
C VAL A 90 3.47 -2.72 -10.94
N TYR A 91 4.32 -3.12 -9.99
CA TYR A 91 5.35 -4.11 -10.27
C TYR A 91 4.74 -5.47 -10.64
N ASP A 92 3.79 -5.93 -9.82
CA ASP A 92 2.97 -7.12 -10.00
C ASP A 92 1.57 -6.88 -9.44
N LYS A 93 0.59 -7.67 -9.88
CA LYS A 93 -0.82 -7.59 -9.45
C LYS A 93 -1.04 -8.38 -8.15
N SER A 94 -0.42 -7.95 -7.05
CA SER A 94 -0.56 -8.61 -5.76
C SER A 94 -0.63 -7.64 -4.59
N GLY A 95 -1.29 -8.06 -3.52
CA GLY A 95 -1.36 -7.35 -2.24
C GLY A 95 -2.04 -5.99 -2.30
N ILE A 96 -1.83 -5.20 -1.27
CA ILE A 96 -2.50 -3.91 -1.04
C ILE A 96 -2.28 -2.89 -2.17
N LYS A 97 -1.09 -2.86 -2.80
CA LYS A 97 -0.81 -1.95 -3.92
C LYS A 97 -1.71 -2.19 -5.12
N TYR A 98 -2.07 -3.47 -5.38
CA TYR A 98 -2.97 -3.82 -6.47
C TYR A 98 -4.40 -3.41 -6.14
N GLN A 99 -4.86 -3.67 -4.93
CA GLN A 99 -6.18 -3.23 -4.49
C GLN A 99 -6.32 -1.70 -4.52
N MET A 100 -5.31 -0.98 -4.01
CA MET A 100 -5.26 0.49 -4.09
C MET A 100 -5.31 0.98 -5.54
N ALA A 101 -4.58 0.32 -6.45
CA ALA A 101 -4.56 0.66 -7.86
C ALA A 101 -5.94 0.47 -8.53
N GLU A 102 -6.64 -0.63 -8.24
CA GLU A 102 -8.00 -0.88 -8.74
C GLU A 102 -8.99 0.18 -8.21
N ASN A 103 -8.92 0.50 -6.92
CA ASN A 103 -9.78 1.52 -6.30
C ASN A 103 -9.55 2.91 -6.93
N ILE A 104 -8.29 3.28 -7.23
CA ILE A 104 -7.98 4.56 -7.89
C ILE A 104 -8.50 4.58 -9.32
N VAL A 105 -8.34 3.50 -10.09
CA VAL A 105 -8.87 3.41 -11.46
C VAL A 105 -10.38 3.58 -11.46
N GLY A 106 -11.10 2.86 -10.61
CA GLY A 106 -12.56 2.96 -10.51
C GLY A 106 -13.02 4.38 -10.11
N ALA A 107 -12.38 4.98 -9.09
CA ALA A 107 -12.72 6.32 -8.63
C ALA A 107 -12.51 7.40 -9.71
N LEU A 108 -11.48 7.26 -10.55
CA LEU A 108 -11.25 8.15 -11.70
C LEU A 108 -12.23 7.86 -12.85
N GLY A 109 -12.65 6.59 -13.01
CA GLY A 109 -13.70 6.19 -13.96
C GLY A 109 -15.04 6.86 -13.65
N GLU A 110 -15.44 6.95 -12.39
CA GLU A 110 -16.64 7.65 -11.94
C GLU A 110 -16.63 9.15 -12.28
N LEU A 111 -15.46 9.74 -12.44
CA LEU A 111 -15.31 11.14 -12.89
C LEU A 111 -15.44 11.31 -14.40
N GLY A 112 -15.54 10.19 -15.15
CA GLY A 112 -15.75 10.20 -16.60
C GLY A 112 -14.49 9.87 -17.42
N PHE A 113 -13.35 9.53 -16.79
CA PHE A 113 -12.23 8.97 -17.51
C PHE A 113 -12.53 7.54 -17.97
N ARG A 114 -12.04 7.20 -19.15
CA ARG A 114 -12.06 5.80 -19.58
C ARG A 114 -11.11 4.98 -18.69
N GLU A 115 -11.62 3.90 -18.13
CA GLU A 115 -10.80 2.97 -17.35
C GLU A 115 -10.00 2.06 -18.29
N ILE A 116 -8.67 2.20 -18.29
CA ILE A 116 -7.76 1.29 -18.99
C ILE A 116 -7.38 0.12 -18.06
N GLY A 117 -7.42 0.35 -16.73
CA GLY A 117 -7.20 -0.63 -15.70
C GLY A 117 -5.78 -0.66 -15.16
N VAL A 118 -5.49 -1.68 -14.35
CA VAL A 118 -4.17 -1.85 -13.73
C VAL A 118 -3.27 -2.72 -14.60
N LYS A 119 -2.01 -2.30 -14.80
CA LYS A 119 -1.02 -3.02 -15.62
C LYS A 119 0.28 -3.27 -14.87
N GLU A 120 0.86 -4.43 -15.13
CA GLU A 120 2.20 -4.74 -14.63
C GLU A 120 3.28 -4.06 -15.48
N ARG A 121 4.23 -3.41 -14.78
CA ARG A 121 5.39 -2.74 -15.39
C ARG A 121 6.66 -2.99 -14.56
N PRO A 122 7.14 -4.25 -14.44
CA PRO A 122 8.31 -4.60 -13.62
C PRO A 122 9.60 -3.95 -14.12
N GLY A 123 9.61 -3.39 -15.33
CA GLY A 123 10.73 -2.65 -15.89
C GLY A 123 10.92 -1.23 -15.33
N LEU A 124 9.86 -0.61 -14.78
CA LEU A 124 9.92 0.75 -14.26
C LEU A 124 10.77 0.81 -12.99
N VAL A 125 11.74 1.72 -12.99
CA VAL A 125 12.74 1.84 -11.91
C VAL A 125 12.07 2.14 -10.57
N VAL A 126 11.13 3.08 -10.53
CA VAL A 126 10.42 3.47 -9.30
C VAL A 126 9.55 2.37 -8.72
N LEU A 127 9.05 1.44 -9.54
CA LEU A 127 8.30 0.28 -9.08
C LEU A 127 9.19 -0.89 -8.66
N ARG A 128 10.34 -1.05 -9.34
CA ARG A 128 11.26 -2.18 -9.12
C ARG A 128 12.25 -1.94 -7.99
N ARG A 129 12.67 -0.69 -7.76
CA ARG A 129 13.74 -0.33 -6.82
C ARG A 129 13.25 0.17 -5.47
N THR A 130 11.98 0.47 -5.33
CA THR A 130 11.32 0.73 -4.05
C THR A 130 11.16 -0.58 -3.28
N LYS A 131 11.31 -0.52 -1.95
CA LYS A 131 11.22 -1.69 -1.04
C LYS A 131 9.84 -1.87 -0.43
N MET A 132 9.01 -0.86 -0.52
CA MET A 132 7.63 -0.82 -0.04
C MET A 132 6.64 -1.03 -1.20
N PRO A 133 5.36 -1.28 -0.92
CA PRO A 133 4.30 -1.23 -1.93
C PRO A 133 4.36 0.06 -2.73
N ALA A 134 4.43 -0.06 -4.07
CA ALA A 134 4.59 1.06 -4.98
C ALA A 134 3.63 0.96 -6.15
N LEU A 135 3.06 2.10 -6.56
CA LEU A 135 2.22 2.25 -7.74
C LEU A 135 2.49 3.57 -8.45
N LEU A 136 2.17 3.63 -9.73
CA LEU A 136 2.29 4.80 -10.58
C LEU A 136 0.94 5.05 -11.27
N ILE A 137 0.39 6.25 -11.06
CA ILE A 137 -0.90 6.67 -11.59
C ILE A 137 -0.67 7.45 -12.87
N GLU A 138 -1.25 7.00 -13.97
CA GLU A 138 -1.34 7.72 -15.24
C GLU A 138 -2.71 8.39 -15.32
N THR A 139 -2.77 9.67 -14.93
CA THR A 139 -4.02 10.43 -14.83
C THR A 139 -4.43 11.01 -16.17
N GLY A 140 -4.84 10.15 -17.10
CA GLY A 140 -5.20 10.49 -18.47
C GLY A 140 -3.99 10.75 -19.37
N PHE A 141 -4.23 10.87 -20.68
CA PHE A 141 -3.22 11.15 -21.68
C PHE A 141 -3.04 12.66 -21.84
N ILE A 142 -1.81 13.15 -21.67
CA ILE A 142 -1.51 14.58 -21.83
C ILE A 142 -1.78 15.08 -23.25
N ASN A 143 -1.66 14.21 -24.27
CA ASN A 143 -1.95 14.52 -25.64
C ASN A 143 -3.35 14.06 -26.11
N SER A 144 -4.30 13.97 -25.17
CA SER A 144 -5.73 13.82 -25.39
C SER A 144 -6.45 15.11 -24.96
N ASP A 145 -7.12 15.77 -25.90
CA ASP A 145 -7.92 16.96 -25.59
C ASP A 145 -9.09 16.65 -24.64
N GLU A 146 -9.66 15.44 -24.72
CA GLU A 146 -10.72 14.94 -23.83
C GLU A 146 -10.22 14.78 -22.39
N ASP A 147 -9.08 14.09 -22.21
CA ASP A 147 -8.50 13.89 -20.88
C ASP A 147 -8.00 15.21 -20.27
N ASN A 148 -7.45 16.10 -21.09
CA ASN A 148 -7.04 17.44 -20.62
C ASN A 148 -8.24 18.27 -20.16
N LYS A 149 -9.36 18.20 -20.88
CA LYS A 149 -10.59 18.87 -20.46
C LYS A 149 -11.08 18.33 -19.12
N LEU A 150 -11.15 17.01 -18.95
CA LEU A 150 -11.52 16.40 -17.66
C LEU A 150 -10.56 16.79 -16.55
N PHE A 151 -9.25 16.73 -16.81
CA PHE A 151 -8.23 17.08 -15.84
C PHE A 151 -8.37 18.52 -15.35
N ASP A 152 -8.61 19.47 -16.27
CA ASP A 152 -8.73 20.89 -15.93
C ASP A 152 -10.06 21.23 -15.23
N GLU A 153 -11.18 20.70 -15.75
CA GLU A 153 -12.52 20.99 -15.21
C GLU A 153 -12.78 20.28 -13.86
N LYS A 154 -12.16 19.12 -13.61
CA LYS A 154 -12.42 18.30 -12.42
C LYS A 154 -11.18 18.11 -11.53
N PHE A 155 -10.19 19.00 -11.63
CA PHE A 155 -8.91 18.84 -10.92
C PHE A 155 -9.06 18.54 -9.42
N ASP A 156 -9.87 19.33 -8.71
CA ASP A 156 -10.06 19.15 -7.27
C ASP A 156 -10.82 17.84 -6.95
N GLN A 157 -11.73 17.41 -7.84
CA GLN A 157 -12.42 16.13 -7.71
C GLN A 157 -11.46 14.96 -7.96
N ILE A 158 -10.58 15.06 -8.95
CA ILE A 158 -9.54 14.08 -9.24
C ILE A 158 -8.62 13.91 -8.03
N ALA A 159 -8.12 15.01 -7.48
CA ALA A 159 -7.25 14.96 -6.30
C ALA A 159 -7.97 14.31 -5.10
N ARG A 160 -9.24 14.68 -4.88
CA ARG A 160 -10.06 14.10 -3.81
C ARG A 160 -10.33 12.61 -4.02
N SER A 161 -10.76 12.20 -5.21
CA SER A 161 -11.06 10.80 -5.50
C SER A 161 -9.83 9.90 -5.36
N ILE A 162 -8.65 10.36 -5.78
CA ILE A 162 -7.40 9.63 -5.56
C ILE A 162 -7.10 9.51 -4.06
N ALA A 163 -7.19 10.61 -3.30
CA ALA A 163 -6.93 10.58 -1.87
C ALA A 163 -7.91 9.68 -1.11
N GLU A 164 -9.20 9.74 -1.43
CA GLU A 164 -10.25 8.91 -0.82
C GLU A 164 -10.06 7.42 -1.15
N ALA A 165 -9.65 7.08 -2.39
CA ALA A 165 -9.32 5.70 -2.77
C ALA A 165 -8.11 5.16 -2.00
N ILE A 166 -7.09 6.00 -1.76
CA ILE A 166 -5.93 5.66 -0.92
C ILE A 166 -6.38 5.43 0.52
N LEU A 167 -7.08 6.40 1.13
CA LEU A 167 -7.55 6.33 2.53
C LEU A 167 -8.44 5.10 2.74
N GLY A 168 -9.44 4.88 1.88
CA GLY A 168 -10.33 3.73 1.98
C GLY A 168 -9.61 2.39 1.86
N THR A 169 -8.50 2.34 1.10
CA THR A 169 -7.67 1.13 1.03
C THR A 169 -6.86 0.92 2.31
N LEU A 170 -6.31 1.99 2.89
CA LEU A 170 -5.55 1.92 4.14
C LEU A 170 -6.46 1.58 5.33
N ASP A 171 -7.68 2.10 5.37
CA ASP A 171 -8.67 1.75 6.41
C ASP A 171 -9.04 0.26 6.36
N GLN A 172 -9.16 -0.32 5.16
CA GLN A 172 -9.39 -1.76 4.99
C GLN A 172 -8.19 -2.59 5.47
N GLU A 173 -6.96 -2.13 5.25
CA GLU A 173 -5.76 -2.81 5.77
C GLU A 173 -5.72 -2.81 7.30
N THR A 174 -6.16 -1.74 7.95
CA THR A 174 -6.23 -1.68 9.43
C THR A 174 -7.31 -2.59 10.02
N VAL A 175 -8.32 -2.96 9.24
CA VAL A 175 -9.41 -3.87 9.66
C VAL A 175 -9.06 -5.34 9.41
N GLU A 176 -8.22 -5.66 8.44
CA GLU A 176 -7.65 -6.98 8.26
C GLU A 176 -6.33 -7.11 9.04
N GLU A 177 -6.39 -7.17 10.39
CA GLU A 177 -5.31 -7.86 11.11
C GLU A 177 -5.17 -9.25 10.46
N PRO A 178 -3.98 -9.63 9.97
CA PRO A 178 -3.81 -10.95 9.36
C PRO A 178 -4.30 -11.99 10.35
N LEU A 179 -5.26 -12.81 9.92
CA LEU A 179 -5.83 -13.85 10.74
C LEU A 179 -4.73 -14.85 11.11
N TYR A 180 -4.20 -14.70 12.32
CA TYR A 180 -3.23 -15.65 12.84
C TYR A 180 -3.93 -16.77 13.58
N TYR A 181 -3.58 -17.99 13.22
CA TYR A 181 -3.92 -19.20 13.99
C TYR A 181 -2.86 -19.38 15.07
N ARG A 182 -3.28 -19.35 16.33
CA ARG A 182 -2.41 -19.57 17.50
C ARG A 182 -2.86 -20.80 18.25
N VAL A 183 -1.91 -21.55 18.82
CA VAL A 183 -2.26 -22.73 19.64
C VAL A 183 -2.25 -22.31 21.10
N GLN A 184 -3.40 -22.24 21.72
CA GLN A 184 -3.53 -21.93 23.14
C GLN A 184 -3.42 -23.22 23.96
N THR A 185 -2.49 -23.23 24.92
CA THR A 185 -2.19 -24.36 25.79
C THR A 185 -2.75 -24.19 27.21
N GLY A 186 -3.12 -22.98 27.58
CA GLY A 186 -3.69 -22.75 28.92
C GLY A 186 -4.34 -21.37 29.04
N SER A 187 -5.24 -21.24 30.01
CA SER A 187 -5.89 -20.00 30.41
C SER A 187 -6.05 -19.99 31.94
N PHE A 188 -5.49 -18.97 32.58
CA PHE A 188 -5.35 -18.94 34.05
C PHE A 188 -5.83 -17.59 34.61
N ARG A 189 -6.45 -17.63 35.79
CA ARG A 189 -6.79 -16.42 36.54
C ARG A 189 -5.60 -15.83 37.29
N LYS A 190 -4.64 -16.67 37.67
CA LYS A 190 -3.42 -16.27 38.38
C LYS A 190 -2.22 -16.29 37.44
N ARG A 191 -1.49 -15.18 37.37
CA ARG A 191 -0.31 -15.05 36.54
C ARG A 191 0.75 -16.11 36.79
N GLU A 192 0.99 -16.44 38.07
CA GLU A 192 1.99 -17.44 38.49
C GLU A 192 1.79 -18.84 37.83
N ASN A 193 0.52 -19.23 37.61
CA ASN A 193 0.21 -20.53 36.96
C ASN A 193 0.49 -20.45 35.43
N ALA A 194 0.23 -19.28 34.82
CA ALA A 194 0.52 -19.08 33.44
C ALA A 194 2.04 -18.98 33.19
N ASP A 195 2.77 -18.27 34.05
CA ASP A 195 4.23 -18.16 33.98
C ASP A 195 4.88 -19.55 34.08
N ARG A 196 4.40 -20.42 35.00
CA ARG A 196 4.91 -21.81 35.13
C ARG A 196 4.74 -22.59 33.82
N MET A 197 3.57 -22.55 33.21
CA MET A 197 3.31 -23.22 31.93
C MET A 197 4.16 -22.62 30.81
N LEU A 198 4.28 -21.28 30.75
CA LEU A 198 5.11 -20.57 29.79
C LEU A 198 6.57 -21.06 29.85
N TYR A 199 7.17 -21.09 31.05
CA TYR A 199 8.55 -21.54 31.21
C TYR A 199 8.73 -23.00 30.84
N GLN A 200 7.80 -23.90 31.19
CA GLN A 200 7.85 -25.31 30.78
C GLN A 200 7.85 -25.48 29.26
N LEU A 201 7.06 -24.67 28.53
CA LEU A 201 7.02 -24.71 27.09
C LEU A 201 8.30 -24.13 26.46
N LEU A 202 8.82 -23.03 27.00
CA LEU A 202 10.07 -22.42 26.54
C LEU A 202 11.27 -23.36 26.74
N GLU A 203 11.36 -24.04 27.90
CA GLU A 203 12.41 -25.05 28.18
C GLU A 203 12.38 -26.22 27.19
N LYS A 204 11.19 -26.60 26.70
CA LYS A 204 11.03 -27.61 25.65
C LYS A 204 11.24 -27.07 24.23
N GLY A 205 11.61 -25.80 24.08
CA GLY A 205 11.88 -25.15 22.78
C GLY A 205 10.64 -24.74 21.99
N TYR A 206 9.48 -24.65 22.64
CA TYR A 206 8.28 -24.12 21.99
C TYR A 206 8.29 -22.58 21.97
N PRO A 207 7.87 -21.92 20.86
CA PRO A 207 7.78 -20.46 20.78
C PRO A 207 6.53 -19.96 21.53
N ALA A 208 6.54 -20.10 22.86
CA ALA A 208 5.41 -19.76 23.72
C ALA A 208 5.47 -18.30 24.19
N PHE A 209 4.31 -17.69 24.39
CA PHE A 209 4.16 -16.34 24.91
C PHE A 209 2.88 -16.21 25.75
N LEU A 210 2.85 -15.15 26.57
CA LEU A 210 1.75 -14.86 27.48
C LEU A 210 0.93 -13.67 26.98
N LEU A 211 -0.41 -13.82 26.98
CA LEU A 211 -1.36 -12.73 26.76
C LEU A 211 -2.21 -12.52 28.01
N HIS A 212 -2.57 -11.29 28.30
CA HIS A 212 -3.53 -10.98 29.37
C HIS A 212 -4.76 -10.32 28.76
N GLU A 213 -5.87 -11.04 28.75
CA GLU A 213 -7.13 -10.60 28.14
C GLU A 213 -8.34 -11.04 28.97
N ASN A 214 -9.31 -10.14 29.09
CA ASN A 214 -10.56 -10.40 29.80
C ASN A 214 -10.35 -10.98 31.23
N GLY A 215 -9.29 -10.50 31.94
CA GLY A 215 -8.95 -10.94 33.28
C GLY A 215 -8.31 -12.34 33.36
N LEU A 216 -7.90 -12.91 32.23
CA LEU A 216 -7.24 -14.22 32.13
C LEU A 216 -5.86 -14.09 31.51
N TYR A 217 -4.90 -14.84 32.04
CA TYR A 217 -3.57 -15.05 31.49
C TYR A 217 -3.61 -16.29 30.58
N LYS A 218 -3.44 -16.05 29.26
CA LYS A 218 -3.48 -17.10 28.24
C LYS A 218 -2.07 -17.41 27.77
N VAL A 219 -1.69 -18.68 27.80
CA VAL A 219 -0.42 -19.15 27.24
C VAL A 219 -0.69 -19.66 25.83
N GLN A 220 -0.01 -19.08 24.85
CA GLN A 220 -0.16 -19.39 23.44
C GLN A 220 1.20 -19.74 22.82
N THR A 221 1.18 -20.54 21.76
CA THR A 221 2.36 -21.06 21.10
C THR A 221 2.26 -20.81 19.61
N GLY A 222 3.23 -20.07 19.07
CA GLY A 222 3.30 -19.68 17.67
C GLY A 222 2.19 -18.75 17.23
N ALA A 223 2.36 -18.16 16.04
CA ALA A 223 1.35 -17.40 15.32
C ALA A 223 1.53 -17.74 13.82
N TYR A 224 0.53 -18.35 13.21
CA TYR A 224 0.63 -18.94 11.88
C TYR A 224 -0.41 -18.35 10.95
N GLN A 225 -0.01 -17.91 9.77
CA GLN A 225 -0.94 -17.44 8.74
C GLN A 225 -1.67 -18.61 8.06
N GLN A 226 -1.06 -19.80 8.05
CA GLN A 226 -1.65 -21.01 7.48
C GLN A 226 -2.10 -21.94 8.59
N ILE A 227 -3.37 -22.34 8.57
CA ILE A 227 -3.97 -23.23 9.56
C ILE A 227 -3.20 -24.57 9.71
N GLY A 228 -2.66 -25.11 8.61
CA GLY A 228 -1.88 -26.35 8.62
C GLY A 228 -0.66 -26.30 9.54
N ASN A 229 0.00 -25.14 9.64
CA ASN A 229 1.14 -24.96 10.53
C ASN A 229 0.70 -24.91 12.02
N ALA A 230 -0.47 -24.33 12.31
CA ALA A 230 -1.06 -24.36 13.65
C ALA A 230 -1.47 -25.79 14.05
N VAL A 231 -2.07 -26.55 13.12
CA VAL A 231 -2.45 -27.95 13.35
C VAL A 231 -1.21 -28.82 13.63
N ASN A 232 -0.12 -28.65 12.88
CA ASN A 232 1.13 -29.36 13.14
C ASN A 232 1.71 -29.01 14.52
N MET A 233 1.64 -27.76 14.95
CA MET A 233 2.07 -27.33 16.28
C MET A 233 1.18 -27.89 17.37
N GLU A 234 -0.14 -27.87 17.16
CA GLU A 234 -1.13 -28.46 18.07
C GLU A 234 -0.85 -29.96 18.30
N GLN A 235 -0.60 -30.73 17.23
CA GLN A 235 -0.28 -32.15 17.32
C GLN A 235 0.99 -32.39 18.17
N ARG A 236 2.06 -31.64 17.89
CA ARG A 236 3.31 -31.76 18.67
C ARG A 236 3.10 -31.49 20.17
N LEU A 237 2.31 -30.46 20.49
CA LEU A 237 1.99 -30.11 21.88
C LEU A 237 1.15 -31.19 22.55
N ARG A 238 0.19 -31.81 21.85
CA ARG A 238 -0.62 -32.93 22.35
C ARG A 238 0.23 -34.18 22.57
N ASP A 239 1.15 -34.47 21.68
CA ASP A 239 2.09 -35.60 21.82
C ASP A 239 2.98 -35.43 23.09
N ASP A 240 3.30 -34.17 23.44
CA ASP A 240 4.01 -33.80 24.67
C ASP A 240 3.10 -33.70 25.93
N GLY A 241 1.81 -34.01 25.78
CA GLY A 241 0.85 -34.12 26.92
C GLY A 241 0.13 -32.81 27.27
N TYR A 242 0.21 -31.78 26.41
CA TYR A 242 -0.51 -30.51 26.64
C TYR A 242 -1.93 -30.54 26.06
N SER A 243 -2.89 -29.97 26.80
CA SER A 243 -4.20 -29.66 26.25
C SER A 243 -4.12 -28.43 25.36
N THR A 244 -4.73 -28.48 24.18
CA THR A 244 -4.58 -27.44 23.18
C THR A 244 -5.90 -27.07 22.54
N VAL A 245 -5.99 -25.82 22.09
CA VAL A 245 -7.05 -25.33 21.20
C VAL A 245 -6.45 -24.32 20.22
N ILE A 246 -6.82 -24.42 18.94
CA ILE A 246 -6.46 -23.42 17.95
C ILE A 246 -7.44 -22.24 18.07
N VAL A 247 -6.89 -21.05 18.22
CA VAL A 247 -7.65 -19.80 18.28
C VAL A 247 -7.23 -18.88 17.12
N THR A 248 -8.16 -18.11 16.62
CA THR A 248 -7.94 -17.09 15.57
C THR A 248 -8.02 -15.71 16.18
N ARG A 249 -7.09 -14.85 15.75
CA ARG A 249 -7.13 -13.42 16.05
C ARG A 249 -6.28 -12.65 15.09
#